data_790a41a8d916f0f830a46c8d39dfd073
#
_entry.id   790a41a8d916f0f830a46c8d39dfd073
#
_cell.length_a   1.000
_cell.length_b   1.000
_cell.length_c   1.000
_cell.angle_alpha   90.00
_cell.angle_beta   90.00
_cell.angle_gamma   90.00
#
_symmetry.space_group_name_H-M   'P 1'
#
loop_
_entity.id
_entity.type
_entity.pdbx_description
1 polymer ?
#
loop_
_entity_poly.entity_id
_entity_poly.type
_entity_poly.pdbx_seq_one_letter_code
_entity_poly.pdbx_strand_id
1 'polypeptide(L)'
;LVALGNVHWADGTRFDLVEIRKRTREVGALLVIDGTQSVGALPFNVKQIQPDALVCGGYKWLMGPYSLGLAYYGEYFDSGKPVEENWINRLHSEDFAALVNYESEYQPGALRYEMGEHSNFVLVPMLLEALKQINQWKPKAIQQYTAAITKKPIQLLKAAGFWVEDEKFRGHHLFGIRLPESKSIDLIKTRIRKDKIAVSFRGNAIRVSPHLYNNEADLLKLVKAVIGK
;
A
#
# COMPACT_ATOMS: atom_id res chain seq x y z
N LEU A 1 11.56 16.63 7.66
CA LEU A 1 10.49 15.70 7.34
C LEU A 1 10.98 14.72 6.27
N VAL A 2 10.73 13.43 6.47
CA VAL A 2 10.89 12.36 5.47
C VAL A 2 9.51 11.77 5.20
N ALA A 3 9.04 11.83 3.95
CA ALA A 3 7.78 11.24 3.50
C ALA A 3 8.08 10.26 2.35
N LEU A 4 7.73 8.98 2.52
CA LEU A 4 7.98 7.96 1.51
C LEU A 4 7.00 6.79 1.61
N GLY A 5 6.91 6.01 0.52
CA GLY A 5 6.20 4.74 0.54
C GLY A 5 6.99 3.65 1.26
N ASN A 6 6.31 2.69 1.89
CA ASN A 6 6.96 1.46 2.38
C ASN A 6 7.43 0.58 1.21
N VAL A 7 6.63 0.53 0.14
CA VAL A 7 6.92 -0.21 -1.09
C VAL A 7 6.82 0.75 -2.26
N HIS A 8 7.85 0.78 -3.09
CA HIS A 8 7.89 1.65 -4.26
C HIS A 8 6.81 1.22 -5.28
N TRP A 9 5.98 2.17 -5.66
CA TRP A 9 4.76 1.93 -6.43
C TRP A 9 4.99 1.41 -7.86
N ALA A 10 6.16 1.65 -8.44
CA ALA A 10 6.47 1.28 -9.81
C ALA A 10 7.07 -0.12 -9.94
N ASP A 11 7.96 -0.53 -9.03
CA ASP A 11 8.75 -1.76 -9.16
C ASP A 11 8.69 -2.68 -7.93
N GLY A 12 8.02 -2.26 -6.85
CA GLY A 12 7.82 -3.09 -5.67
C GLY A 12 9.03 -3.14 -4.73
N THR A 13 10.06 -2.31 -4.93
CA THR A 13 11.19 -2.20 -4.00
C THR A 13 10.69 -1.82 -2.60
N ARG A 14 11.08 -2.61 -1.60
CA ARG A 14 10.73 -2.39 -0.20
C ARG A 14 11.85 -1.65 0.51
N PHE A 15 11.51 -0.56 1.19
CA PHE A 15 12.42 0.21 2.01
C PHE A 15 12.49 -0.34 3.43
N ASP A 16 13.67 -0.32 4.03
CA ASP A 16 13.88 -0.67 5.43
C ASP A 16 13.45 0.51 6.33
N LEU A 17 12.18 0.51 6.71
CA LEU A 17 11.61 1.58 7.51
C LEU A 17 12.18 1.63 8.93
N VAL A 18 12.71 0.53 9.45
CA VAL A 18 13.34 0.50 10.79
C VAL A 18 14.66 1.27 10.75
N GLU A 19 15.51 1.00 9.75
CA GLU A 19 16.76 1.73 9.58
C GLU A 19 16.51 3.19 9.18
N ILE A 20 15.53 3.47 8.34
CA ILE A 20 15.14 4.84 7.99
C ILE A 20 14.67 5.58 9.25
N ARG A 21 13.83 4.95 10.10
CA ARG A 21 13.38 5.57 11.36
C ARG A 21 14.54 5.91 12.28
N LYS A 22 15.50 5.03 12.42
CA LYS A 22 16.71 5.28 13.21
C LYS A 22 17.41 6.55 12.71
N ARG A 23 17.63 6.68 11.41
CA ARG A 23 18.28 7.86 10.82
C ARG A 23 17.46 9.13 10.95
N THR A 24 16.14 9.07 10.76
CA THR A 24 15.29 10.25 10.94
C THR A 24 15.33 10.78 12.38
N ARG A 25 15.40 9.88 13.38
CA ARG A 25 15.56 10.26 14.78
C ARG A 25 16.90 10.95 15.07
N GLU A 26 18.00 10.45 14.51
CA GLU A 26 19.34 11.03 14.69
C GLU A 26 19.38 12.50 14.25
N VAL A 27 18.56 12.90 13.29
CA VAL A 27 18.51 14.27 12.74
C VAL A 27 17.23 15.04 13.13
N GLY A 28 16.44 14.51 14.06
CA GLY A 28 15.18 15.15 14.50
C GLY A 28 14.13 15.29 13.41
N ALA A 29 14.14 14.44 12.37
CA ALA A 29 13.17 14.50 11.29
C ALA A 29 11.96 13.61 11.56
N LEU A 30 10.76 14.09 11.22
CA LEU A 30 9.54 13.30 11.21
C LEU A 30 9.57 12.27 10.09
N LEU A 31 8.94 11.11 10.33
CA LEU A 31 8.77 10.03 9.36
C LEU A 31 7.28 9.81 9.05
N VAL A 32 6.88 10.15 7.84
CA VAL A 32 5.52 9.93 7.31
C VAL A 32 5.56 8.83 6.25
N ILE A 33 4.74 7.82 6.40
CA ILE A 33 4.73 6.64 5.53
C ILE A 33 3.44 6.60 4.70
N ASP A 34 3.59 6.46 3.38
CA ASP A 34 2.50 6.01 2.51
C ASP A 34 2.47 4.48 2.48
N GLY A 35 1.49 3.90 3.17
CA GLY A 35 1.27 2.45 3.24
C GLY A 35 0.43 1.89 2.10
N THR A 36 0.00 2.70 1.13
CA THR A 36 -0.97 2.32 0.09
C THR A 36 -0.52 1.12 -0.75
N GLN A 37 0.78 0.88 -0.91
CA GLN A 37 1.28 -0.28 -1.65
C GLN A 37 1.72 -1.45 -0.75
N SER A 38 1.42 -1.41 0.53
CA SER A 38 1.88 -2.44 1.47
C SER A 38 0.83 -2.86 2.50
N VAL A 39 0.16 -1.93 3.16
CA VAL A 39 -0.80 -2.24 4.25
C VAL A 39 -1.97 -3.06 3.70
N GLY A 40 -2.24 -4.18 4.36
CA GLY A 40 -3.21 -5.19 3.93
C GLY A 40 -2.58 -6.41 3.26
N ALA A 41 -1.48 -6.27 2.51
CA ALA A 41 -0.79 -7.38 1.87
C ALA A 41 0.58 -7.71 2.48
N LEU A 42 1.29 -6.72 3.03
CA LEU A 42 2.57 -6.88 3.70
C LEU A 42 2.41 -6.57 5.20
N PRO A 43 2.97 -7.39 6.10
CA PRO A 43 2.96 -7.07 7.53
C PRO A 43 3.59 -5.70 7.80
N PHE A 44 2.91 -4.88 8.59
CA PHE A 44 3.38 -3.57 9.02
C PHE A 44 3.29 -3.50 10.55
N ASN A 45 4.40 -3.24 11.21
CA ASN A 45 4.46 -3.17 12.68
C ASN A 45 4.74 -1.74 13.14
N VAL A 46 3.69 -1.02 13.50
CA VAL A 46 3.78 0.37 14.01
C VAL A 46 4.68 0.46 15.25
N LYS A 47 4.62 -0.50 16.17
CA LYS A 47 5.44 -0.49 17.39
C LYS A 47 6.94 -0.62 17.11
N GLN A 48 7.30 -1.34 16.05
CA GLN A 48 8.70 -1.52 15.65
C GLN A 48 9.20 -0.35 14.82
N ILE A 49 8.42 0.10 13.86
CA ILE A 49 8.81 1.19 12.93
C ILE A 49 8.68 2.55 13.62
N GLN A 50 7.63 2.74 14.40
CA GLN A 50 7.28 3.98 15.10
C GLN A 50 7.26 5.20 14.17
N PRO A 51 6.48 5.15 13.07
CA PRO A 51 6.31 6.31 12.21
C PRO A 51 5.58 7.42 12.98
N ASP A 52 5.81 8.67 12.60
CA ASP A 52 5.03 9.78 13.15
C ASP A 52 3.64 9.84 12.53
N ALA A 53 3.51 9.44 11.24
CA ALA A 53 2.22 9.16 10.62
C ALA A 53 2.33 8.04 9.59
N LEU A 54 1.22 7.30 9.40
CA LEU A 54 1.02 6.34 8.32
C LEU A 54 -0.32 6.65 7.68
N VAL A 55 -0.35 6.76 6.36
CA VAL A 55 -1.58 6.91 5.59
C VAL A 55 -1.67 5.83 4.51
N CYS A 56 -2.86 5.34 4.23
CA CYS A 56 -3.06 4.38 3.15
C CYS A 56 -4.46 4.48 2.54
N GLY A 57 -4.52 4.44 1.21
CA GLY A 57 -5.78 4.37 0.49
C GLY A 57 -6.46 3.01 0.67
N GLY A 58 -7.77 3.03 0.92
CA GLY A 58 -8.58 1.82 1.18
C GLY A 58 -8.78 0.92 -0.03
N TYR A 59 -8.66 1.45 -1.23
CA TYR A 59 -9.08 0.83 -2.49
C TYR A 59 -8.06 -0.13 -3.15
N LYS A 60 -6.89 -0.32 -2.57
CA LYS A 60 -5.88 -1.26 -3.09
C LYS A 60 -5.81 -2.53 -2.23
N TRP A 61 -4.75 -2.68 -1.48
CA TRP A 61 -4.49 -3.89 -0.68
C TRP A 61 -5.40 -4.03 0.54
N LEU A 62 -6.09 -2.97 0.93
CA LEU A 62 -7.17 -3.02 1.91
C LEU A 62 -8.51 -3.49 1.31
N MET A 63 -8.59 -3.66 -0.01
CA MET A 63 -9.74 -4.20 -0.75
C MET A 63 -11.07 -3.46 -0.53
N GLY A 64 -11.00 -2.26 0.00
CA GLY A 64 -12.15 -1.39 0.25
C GLY A 64 -12.54 -0.55 -0.97
N PRO A 65 -13.58 0.26 -0.85
CA PRO A 65 -14.02 1.16 -1.90
C PRO A 65 -13.06 2.35 -2.08
N TYR A 66 -13.19 3.06 -3.21
CA TYR A 66 -12.57 4.37 -3.40
C TYR A 66 -13.14 5.38 -2.38
N SER A 67 -12.44 6.50 -2.22
CA SER A 67 -12.80 7.62 -1.35
C SER A 67 -12.69 7.36 0.16
N LEU A 68 -12.20 6.20 0.56
CA LEU A 68 -11.85 5.90 1.94
C LEU A 68 -10.38 5.54 2.08
N GLY A 69 -9.82 5.80 3.26
CA GLY A 69 -8.47 5.44 3.64
C GLY A 69 -8.37 5.23 5.13
N LEU A 70 -7.20 4.81 5.57
CA LEU A 70 -6.83 4.71 6.98
C LEU A 70 -5.63 5.59 7.23
N ALA A 71 -5.63 6.25 8.39
CA ALA A 71 -4.50 6.99 8.88
C ALA A 71 -4.16 6.56 10.31
N TYR A 72 -2.89 6.52 10.61
CA TYR A 72 -2.34 6.45 11.95
C TYR A 72 -1.56 7.73 12.20
N TYR A 73 -1.77 8.31 13.35
CA TYR A 73 -1.02 9.46 13.83
C TYR A 73 -0.32 9.09 15.14
N GLY A 74 0.98 9.35 15.22
CA GLY A 74 1.76 9.18 16.43
C GLY A 74 1.65 10.41 17.35
N GLU A 75 2.27 10.32 18.52
CA GLU A 75 2.21 11.32 19.59
C GLU A 75 2.53 12.76 19.15
N TYR A 76 3.43 12.93 18.16
CA TYR A 76 3.74 14.24 17.60
C TYR A 76 2.49 15.00 17.11
N PHE A 77 1.49 14.28 16.64
CA PHE A 77 0.26 14.85 16.08
C PHE A 77 -0.87 15.06 17.10
N ASP A 78 -0.69 14.63 18.36
CA ASP A 78 -1.77 14.73 19.38
C ASP A 78 -2.18 16.17 19.69
N SER A 79 -1.28 17.13 19.47
CA SER A 79 -1.53 18.58 19.66
C SER A 79 -1.58 19.35 18.33
N GLY A 80 -1.55 18.68 17.18
CA GLY A 80 -1.54 19.32 15.88
C GLY A 80 -2.87 19.97 15.53
N LYS A 81 -2.83 20.90 14.56
CA LYS A 81 -4.03 21.50 13.99
C LYS A 81 -4.40 20.75 12.69
N PRO A 82 -5.69 20.40 12.49
CA PRO A 82 -6.15 19.81 11.25
C PRO A 82 -6.00 20.81 10.09
N VAL A 83 -5.80 20.28 8.87
CA VAL A 83 -5.81 21.11 7.65
C VAL A 83 -7.23 21.53 7.30
N GLU A 84 -8.20 20.64 7.53
CA GLU A 84 -9.62 20.90 7.34
C GLU A 84 -10.25 21.32 8.65
N GLU A 85 -10.67 22.56 8.73
CA GLU A 85 -11.39 23.12 9.87
C GLU A 85 -12.89 22.90 9.69
N ASN A 86 -13.43 21.93 10.41
CA ASN A 86 -14.86 21.62 10.38
C ASN A 86 -15.41 21.41 11.80
N TRP A 87 -16.73 21.39 11.93
CA TRP A 87 -17.40 21.27 13.23
C TRP A 87 -17.16 19.91 13.91
N ILE A 88 -17.01 18.83 13.14
CA ILE A 88 -16.79 17.45 13.63
C ILE A 88 -15.47 17.34 14.40
N ASN A 89 -14.45 18.10 14.00
CA ASN A 89 -13.12 18.08 14.63
C ASN A 89 -13.08 18.77 15.99
N ARG A 90 -14.16 19.46 16.37
CA ARG A 90 -14.24 20.19 17.63
C ARG A 90 -14.68 19.29 18.78
N LEU A 91 -14.17 19.57 19.97
CA LEU A 91 -14.50 18.85 21.19
C LEU A 91 -16.02 18.85 21.40
N HIS A 92 -16.56 17.73 21.87
CA HIS A 92 -18.00 17.53 22.10
C HIS A 92 -18.90 17.66 20.87
N SER A 93 -18.35 17.51 19.66
CA SER A 93 -19.13 17.59 18.41
C SER A 93 -20.19 16.49 18.26
N GLU A 94 -20.13 15.44 19.05
CA GLU A 94 -21.16 14.38 19.15
C GLU A 94 -22.44 14.84 19.86
N ASP A 95 -22.40 15.91 20.64
CA ASP A 95 -23.60 16.52 21.27
C ASP A 95 -24.24 17.55 20.34
N PHE A 96 -25.11 17.06 19.47
CA PHE A 96 -25.82 17.93 18.51
C PHE A 96 -26.64 19.04 19.14
N ALA A 97 -27.16 18.85 20.37
CA ALA A 97 -27.95 19.88 21.06
C ALA A 97 -27.06 21.04 21.55
N ALA A 98 -25.82 20.75 21.87
CA ALA A 98 -24.84 21.73 22.35
C ALA A 98 -24.06 22.44 21.25
N LEU A 99 -24.23 22.09 19.96
CA LEU A 99 -23.44 22.68 18.84
C LEU A 99 -23.61 24.21 18.69
N VAL A 100 -24.61 24.80 19.31
CA VAL A 100 -24.80 26.27 19.40
C VAL A 100 -23.72 26.93 20.28
N ASN A 101 -23.07 26.18 21.14
CA ASN A 101 -21.96 26.60 21.98
C ASN A 101 -20.66 26.24 21.28
N TYR A 102 -20.10 27.21 20.56
CA TYR A 102 -18.86 26.93 19.76
C TYR A 102 -17.67 26.57 20.64
N GLU A 103 -17.05 25.42 20.33
CA GLU A 103 -15.85 24.95 20.98
C GLU A 103 -14.60 25.36 20.20
N SER A 104 -13.59 25.89 20.90
CA SER A 104 -12.28 26.20 20.32
C SER A 104 -11.32 25.01 20.30
N GLU A 105 -11.53 24.08 21.23
CA GLU A 105 -10.67 22.90 21.38
C GLU A 105 -11.01 21.82 20.36
N TYR A 106 -10.00 21.02 20.00
CA TYR A 106 -10.17 19.90 19.06
C TYR A 106 -10.45 18.58 19.79
N GLN A 107 -11.06 17.65 19.07
CA GLN A 107 -11.16 16.25 19.49
C GLN A 107 -9.76 15.70 19.85
N PRO A 108 -9.65 14.74 20.79
CA PRO A 108 -8.39 14.13 21.17
C PRO A 108 -7.83 13.19 20.09
N GLY A 109 -6.49 13.07 20.04
CA GLY A 109 -5.79 12.12 19.20
C GLY A 109 -6.16 12.24 17.72
N ALA A 110 -6.34 11.12 17.03
CA ALA A 110 -6.60 11.08 15.59
C ALA A 110 -7.95 11.67 15.16
N LEU A 111 -8.93 11.75 16.04
CA LEU A 111 -10.27 12.26 15.74
C LEU A 111 -10.25 13.71 15.25
N ARG A 112 -9.28 14.50 15.70
CA ARG A 112 -9.09 15.90 15.23
C ARG A 112 -8.77 16.03 13.74
N TYR A 113 -8.33 14.93 13.10
CA TYR A 113 -7.94 14.89 11.69
C TYR A 113 -9.00 14.24 10.80
N GLU A 114 -10.17 13.93 11.35
CA GLU A 114 -11.28 13.44 10.55
C GLU A 114 -11.73 14.53 9.56
N MET A 115 -12.06 14.10 8.34
CA MET A 115 -12.61 15.02 7.36
C MET A 115 -14.09 15.33 7.66
N GLY A 116 -14.56 16.48 7.23
CA GLY A 116 -15.96 16.85 7.38
C GLY A 116 -16.90 15.83 6.75
N GLU A 117 -18.07 15.65 7.36
CA GLU A 117 -19.10 14.71 6.89
C GLU A 117 -18.59 13.28 6.67
N HIS A 118 -17.72 12.79 7.57
CA HIS A 118 -17.07 11.48 7.47
C HIS A 118 -18.02 10.28 7.60
N SER A 119 -19.27 10.51 8.04
CA SER A 119 -20.27 9.45 8.27
C SER A 119 -20.82 8.89 6.96
N ASN A 120 -20.03 8.10 6.27
CA ASN A 120 -20.43 7.48 5.00
C ASN A 120 -21.06 6.10 5.24
N PHE A 121 -22.40 6.05 5.31
CA PHE A 121 -23.17 4.84 5.61
C PHE A 121 -23.06 3.73 4.56
N VAL A 122 -22.61 4.03 3.35
CA VAL A 122 -22.41 3.06 2.27
C VAL A 122 -21.00 2.53 2.26
N LEU A 123 -20.00 3.42 2.22
CA LEU A 123 -18.62 3.01 1.99
C LEU A 123 -17.93 2.50 3.26
N VAL A 124 -18.26 3.04 4.44
CA VAL A 124 -17.63 2.59 5.70
C VAL A 124 -17.94 1.13 6.02
N PRO A 125 -19.20 0.64 5.92
CA PRO A 125 -19.47 -0.79 6.08
C PRO A 125 -18.77 -1.67 5.05
N MET A 126 -18.61 -1.22 3.79
CA MET A 126 -17.86 -1.95 2.78
C MET A 126 -16.38 -2.08 3.15
N LEU A 127 -15.75 -0.99 3.62
CA LEU A 127 -14.38 -1.02 4.11
C LEU A 127 -14.24 -1.93 5.34
N LEU A 128 -15.19 -1.88 6.26
CA LEU A 128 -15.20 -2.73 7.45
C LEU A 128 -15.17 -4.22 7.10
N GLU A 129 -16.01 -4.65 6.15
CA GLU A 129 -16.02 -6.06 5.71
C GLU A 129 -14.72 -6.43 4.99
N ALA A 130 -14.15 -5.55 4.18
CA ALA A 130 -12.85 -5.77 3.55
C ALA A 130 -11.74 -5.94 4.60
N LEU A 131 -11.71 -5.11 5.64
CA LEU A 131 -10.73 -5.21 6.74
C LEU A 131 -10.91 -6.49 7.56
N LYS A 132 -12.14 -6.92 7.83
CA LYS A 132 -12.42 -8.22 8.48
C LYS A 132 -11.85 -9.37 7.66
N GLN A 133 -12.06 -9.34 6.34
CA GLN A 133 -11.55 -10.36 5.43
C GLN A 133 -10.01 -10.40 5.41
N ILE A 134 -9.33 -9.25 5.36
CA ILE A 134 -7.87 -9.17 5.41
C ILE A 134 -7.32 -9.67 6.74
N ASN A 135 -7.97 -9.32 7.86
CA ASN A 135 -7.59 -9.79 9.18
C ASN A 135 -7.75 -11.30 9.32
N GLN A 136 -8.75 -11.90 8.67
CA GLN A 136 -8.95 -13.34 8.61
C GLN A 136 -7.84 -14.02 7.80
N TRP A 137 -7.50 -13.50 6.62
CA TRP A 137 -6.42 -14.03 5.77
C TRP A 137 -5.04 -13.83 6.37
N LYS A 138 -4.81 -12.72 7.06
CA LYS A 138 -3.54 -12.26 7.64
C LYS A 138 -2.48 -11.88 6.59
N PRO A 139 -1.94 -10.66 6.60
CA PRO A 139 -0.91 -10.23 5.65
C PRO A 139 0.31 -11.16 5.56
N LYS A 140 0.69 -11.82 6.67
CA LYS A 140 1.78 -12.80 6.68
C LYS A 140 1.47 -14.01 5.78
N ALA A 141 0.24 -14.53 5.83
CA ALA A 141 -0.16 -15.66 4.99
C ALA A 141 -0.28 -15.25 3.52
N ILE A 142 -0.74 -14.02 3.22
CA ILE A 142 -0.73 -13.46 1.86
C ILE A 142 0.70 -13.45 1.31
N GLN A 143 1.70 -12.99 2.08
CA GLN A 143 3.09 -13.00 1.66
C GLN A 143 3.62 -14.42 1.44
N GLN A 144 3.30 -15.38 2.31
CA GLN A 144 3.71 -16.77 2.16
C GLN A 144 3.14 -17.40 0.88
N TYR A 145 1.86 -17.18 0.62
CA TYR A 145 1.20 -17.66 -0.59
C TYR A 145 1.79 -17.05 -1.85
N THR A 146 1.90 -15.73 -1.90
CA THR A 146 2.44 -15.03 -3.06
C THR A 146 3.92 -15.35 -3.29
N ALA A 147 4.71 -15.59 -2.24
CA ALA A 147 6.07 -16.11 -2.34
C ALA A 147 6.11 -17.47 -3.05
N ALA A 148 5.24 -18.40 -2.65
CA ALA A 148 5.19 -19.74 -3.22
C ALA A 148 4.88 -19.71 -4.72
N ILE A 149 3.80 -19.00 -5.13
CA ILE A 149 3.38 -18.95 -6.53
C ILE A 149 4.32 -18.13 -7.45
N THR A 150 5.12 -17.19 -6.90
CA THR A 150 6.03 -16.34 -7.67
C THR A 150 7.43 -16.91 -7.80
N LYS A 151 7.83 -17.87 -6.98
CA LYS A 151 9.20 -18.41 -6.91
C LYS A 151 9.71 -18.89 -8.27
N LYS A 152 9.05 -19.88 -8.86
CA LYS A 152 9.42 -20.44 -10.17
C LYS A 152 9.30 -19.43 -11.32
N PRO A 153 8.19 -18.66 -11.44
CA PRO A 153 8.08 -17.59 -12.42
C PRO A 153 9.24 -16.60 -12.40
N ILE A 154 9.64 -16.12 -11.24
CA ILE A 154 10.75 -15.16 -11.11
C ILE A 154 12.08 -15.80 -11.49
N GLN A 155 12.34 -17.05 -11.12
CA GLN A 155 13.55 -17.78 -11.55
C GLN A 155 13.63 -17.87 -13.08
N LEU A 156 12.53 -18.18 -13.76
CA LEU A 156 12.48 -18.25 -15.22
C LEU A 156 12.72 -16.89 -15.89
N LEU A 157 12.17 -15.81 -15.32
CA LEU A 157 12.42 -14.45 -15.81
C LEU A 157 13.91 -14.07 -15.67
N LYS A 158 14.50 -14.31 -14.49
CA LYS A 158 15.92 -14.04 -14.24
C LYS A 158 16.82 -14.86 -15.17
N ALA A 159 16.52 -16.14 -15.37
CA ALA A 159 17.24 -17.01 -16.31
C ALA A 159 17.13 -16.55 -17.78
N ALA A 160 16.06 -15.84 -18.14
CA ALA A 160 15.87 -15.25 -19.46
C ALA A 160 16.44 -13.82 -19.59
N GLY A 161 17.20 -13.35 -18.60
CA GLY A 161 17.89 -12.06 -18.63
C GLY A 161 17.03 -10.86 -18.19
N PHE A 162 15.82 -11.08 -17.67
CA PHE A 162 15.02 -10.01 -17.09
C PHE A 162 15.47 -9.72 -15.66
N TRP A 163 15.50 -8.45 -15.30
CA TRP A 163 15.79 -8.07 -13.92
C TRP A 163 14.52 -8.06 -13.07
N VAL A 164 14.59 -8.66 -11.91
CA VAL A 164 13.60 -8.59 -10.83
C VAL A 164 14.35 -8.37 -9.53
N GLU A 165 13.90 -7.42 -8.72
CA GLU A 165 14.53 -7.08 -7.44
C GLU A 165 14.73 -8.30 -6.55
N ASP A 166 15.80 -8.29 -5.76
CA ASP A 166 16.11 -9.37 -4.84
C ASP A 166 15.06 -9.51 -3.75
N GLU A 167 14.83 -10.75 -3.32
CA GLU A 167 13.77 -11.09 -2.39
C GLU A 167 13.84 -10.31 -1.08
N LYS A 168 15.04 -10.01 -0.60
CA LYS A 168 15.26 -9.23 0.63
C LYS A 168 14.80 -7.76 0.51
N PHE A 169 14.74 -7.23 -0.71
CA PHE A 169 14.39 -5.84 -1.00
C PHE A 169 13.03 -5.67 -1.68
N ARG A 170 12.15 -6.65 -1.63
CA ARG A 170 10.80 -6.57 -2.17
C ARG A 170 9.78 -7.33 -1.32
N GLY A 171 8.51 -6.98 -1.50
CA GLY A 171 7.40 -7.84 -1.10
C GLY A 171 7.13 -8.92 -2.17
N HIS A 172 6.34 -9.94 -1.81
CA HIS A 172 5.94 -10.97 -2.78
C HIS A 172 4.65 -10.60 -3.51
N HIS A 173 3.89 -9.65 -2.99
CA HIS A 173 2.62 -9.16 -3.54
C HIS A 173 2.80 -8.12 -4.67
N LEU A 174 3.98 -7.54 -4.82
CA LEU A 174 4.26 -6.51 -5.82
C LEU A 174 5.72 -6.60 -6.25
N PHE A 175 5.96 -6.71 -7.55
CA PHE A 175 7.31 -6.65 -8.10
C PHE A 175 7.33 -6.11 -9.53
N GLY A 176 8.47 -5.54 -9.92
CA GLY A 176 8.74 -5.07 -11.28
C GLY A 176 9.57 -6.08 -12.05
N ILE A 177 9.27 -6.22 -13.34
CA ILE A 177 10.10 -6.94 -14.31
C ILE A 177 10.71 -5.88 -15.22
N ARG A 178 12.03 -5.63 -15.14
CA ARG A 178 12.72 -4.72 -16.05
C ARG A 178 13.27 -5.49 -17.24
N LEU A 179 13.08 -4.92 -18.41
CA LEU A 179 13.49 -5.55 -19.66
C LEU A 179 14.99 -5.35 -19.89
N PRO A 180 15.70 -6.38 -20.41
CA PRO A 180 17.03 -6.18 -20.99
C PRO A 180 16.92 -5.31 -22.27
N GLU A 181 17.95 -4.57 -22.62
CA GLU A 181 17.97 -3.66 -23.77
C GLU A 181 17.63 -4.34 -25.10
N SER A 182 17.94 -5.62 -25.23
CA SER A 182 17.65 -6.41 -26.42
C SER A 182 16.17 -6.75 -26.62
N LYS A 183 15.29 -6.39 -25.68
CA LYS A 183 13.86 -6.73 -25.73
C LYS A 183 12.98 -5.51 -25.99
N SER A 184 12.01 -5.68 -26.89
CA SER A 184 11.02 -4.64 -27.18
C SER A 184 9.84 -4.73 -26.25
N ILE A 185 9.53 -3.64 -25.55
CA ILE A 185 8.34 -3.53 -24.68
C ILE A 185 7.05 -3.65 -25.48
N ASP A 186 7.01 -3.19 -26.72
CA ASP A 186 5.79 -3.18 -27.53
C ASP A 186 5.43 -4.57 -28.04
N LEU A 187 6.42 -5.40 -28.37
CA LEU A 187 6.18 -6.81 -28.68
C LEU A 187 5.64 -7.56 -27.45
N ILE A 188 6.14 -7.25 -26.27
CA ILE A 188 5.64 -7.85 -25.02
C ILE A 188 4.21 -7.40 -24.73
N LYS A 189 3.92 -6.10 -24.87
CA LYS A 189 2.54 -5.57 -24.72
C LYS A 189 1.56 -6.28 -25.65
N THR A 190 1.95 -6.51 -26.91
CA THR A 190 1.12 -7.19 -27.90
C THR A 190 0.77 -8.62 -27.45
N ARG A 191 1.77 -9.38 -26.97
CA ARG A 191 1.54 -10.77 -26.48
C ARG A 191 0.68 -10.77 -25.21
N ILE A 192 0.97 -9.89 -24.24
CA ILE A 192 0.19 -9.75 -23.01
C ILE A 192 -1.28 -9.46 -23.31
N ARG A 193 -1.57 -8.56 -24.26
CA ARG A 193 -2.94 -8.26 -24.71
C ARG A 193 -3.60 -9.45 -25.38
N LYS A 194 -2.88 -10.13 -26.30
CA LYS A 194 -3.37 -11.34 -26.98
C LYS A 194 -3.77 -12.42 -25.98
N ASP A 195 -2.96 -12.61 -24.94
CA ASP A 195 -3.18 -13.64 -23.92
C ASP A 195 -4.13 -13.18 -22.80
N LYS A 196 -4.73 -11.98 -22.93
CA LYS A 196 -5.66 -11.41 -21.95
C LYS A 196 -5.08 -11.38 -20.52
N ILE A 197 -3.81 -10.98 -20.39
CA ILE A 197 -3.13 -10.85 -19.12
C ILE A 197 -3.21 -9.39 -18.64
N ALA A 198 -3.69 -9.16 -17.42
CA ALA A 198 -3.77 -7.83 -16.81
C ALA A 198 -2.52 -7.53 -15.98
N VAL A 199 -1.70 -6.57 -16.44
CA VAL A 199 -0.54 -6.03 -15.74
C VAL A 199 -0.45 -4.54 -15.97
N SER A 200 0.38 -3.85 -15.22
CA SER A 200 0.64 -2.43 -15.41
C SER A 200 2.04 -2.19 -15.97
N PHE A 201 2.17 -1.27 -16.91
CA PHE A 201 3.46 -0.82 -17.43
C PHE A 201 3.89 0.47 -16.73
N ARG A 202 5.17 0.58 -16.37
CA ARG A 202 5.77 1.74 -15.72
C ARG A 202 7.14 2.01 -16.38
N GLY A 203 7.16 2.92 -17.35
CA GLY A 203 8.33 3.13 -18.19
C GLY A 203 8.71 1.83 -18.92
N ASN A 204 9.95 1.37 -18.73
CA ASN A 204 10.47 0.10 -19.27
C ASN A 204 10.25 -1.11 -18.34
N ALA A 205 9.43 -0.97 -17.30
CA ALA A 205 9.13 -2.05 -16.36
C ALA A 205 7.68 -2.52 -16.48
N ILE A 206 7.47 -3.82 -16.24
CA ILE A 206 6.16 -4.44 -16.10
C ILE A 206 5.93 -4.67 -14.62
N ARG A 207 4.92 -4.01 -14.04
CA ARG A 207 4.54 -4.20 -12.65
C ARG A 207 3.53 -5.32 -12.52
N VAL A 208 3.86 -6.30 -11.70
CA VAL A 208 3.07 -7.49 -11.39
C VAL A 208 2.59 -7.43 -9.95
N SER A 209 1.30 -7.65 -9.73
CA SER A 209 0.64 -7.52 -8.43
C SER A 209 -0.18 -8.77 -8.12
N PRO A 210 0.44 -9.92 -7.79
CA PRO A 210 -0.26 -11.16 -7.48
C PRO A 210 -0.93 -11.10 -6.11
N HIS A 211 -2.08 -11.77 -5.99
CA HIS A 211 -2.81 -11.91 -4.74
C HIS A 211 -3.40 -13.32 -4.61
N LEU A 212 -4.22 -13.58 -3.58
CA LEU A 212 -4.80 -14.89 -3.27
C LEU A 212 -5.70 -15.47 -4.39
N TYR A 213 -6.19 -14.66 -5.30
CA TYR A 213 -6.98 -15.10 -6.47
C TYR A 213 -6.13 -15.54 -7.67
N ASN A 214 -4.80 -15.36 -7.62
CA ASN A 214 -3.88 -15.88 -8.63
C ASN A 214 -3.29 -17.22 -8.20
N ASN A 215 -2.80 -17.96 -9.18
CA ASN A 215 -2.05 -19.19 -8.98
C ASN A 215 -0.74 -19.19 -9.79
N GLU A 216 0.09 -20.22 -9.62
CA GLU A 216 1.36 -20.31 -10.35
C GLU A 216 1.17 -20.37 -11.88
N ALA A 217 0.09 -21.00 -12.36
CA ALA A 217 -0.18 -21.10 -13.81
C ALA A 217 -0.43 -19.73 -14.45
N ASP A 218 -1.12 -18.81 -13.73
CA ASP A 218 -1.32 -17.44 -14.21
C ASP A 218 0.02 -16.73 -14.41
N LEU A 219 0.92 -16.88 -13.46
CA LEU A 219 2.24 -16.26 -13.51
C LEU A 219 3.15 -16.92 -14.56
N LEU A 220 3.06 -18.23 -14.75
CA LEU A 220 3.77 -18.92 -15.83
C LEU A 220 3.25 -18.51 -17.21
N LYS A 221 1.96 -18.23 -17.34
CA LYS A 221 1.39 -17.65 -18.55
C LYS A 221 1.96 -16.27 -18.85
N LEU A 222 2.07 -15.41 -17.82
CA LEU A 222 2.75 -14.11 -17.95
C LEU A 222 4.22 -14.30 -18.38
N VAL A 223 4.96 -15.21 -17.75
CA VAL A 223 6.37 -15.50 -18.10
C VAL A 223 6.49 -15.88 -19.57
N LYS A 224 5.65 -16.76 -20.09
CA LYS A 224 5.64 -17.14 -21.52
C LYS A 224 5.44 -15.94 -22.43
N ALA A 225 4.46 -15.09 -22.14
CA ALA A 225 4.18 -13.87 -22.90
C ALA A 225 5.36 -12.88 -22.88
N VAL A 226 6.02 -12.74 -21.72
CA VAL A 226 7.17 -11.83 -21.54
C VAL A 226 8.39 -12.35 -22.25
N ILE A 227 8.74 -13.63 -22.11
CA ILE A 227 9.94 -14.25 -22.74
C ILE A 227 9.73 -14.43 -24.25
N GLY A 228 8.50 -14.71 -24.69
CA GLY A 228 8.19 -14.93 -26.10
C GLY A 228 8.31 -16.40 -26.54
N LYS A 229 7.89 -17.31 -25.67
CA LYS A 229 7.86 -18.76 -25.95
C LYS A 229 6.44 -19.26 -26.02
#